data_951a3b88caec638a38fc0fb810fc1fd0
#
_entry.id   951a3b88caec638a38fc0fb810fc1fd0
#
_cell.length_a   1.000
_cell.length_b   1.000
_cell.length_c   1.000
_cell.angle_alpha   90.00
_cell.angle_beta   90.00
_cell.angle_gamma   90.00
#
_symmetry.space_group_name_H-M   'P 1'
#
loop_
_entity.id
_entity.type
_entity.pdbx_description
1 polymer ?
#
loop_
_entity_poly.entity_id
_entity_poly.type
_entity_poly.pdbx_seq_one_letter_code
_entity_poly.pdbx_strand_id
1 'polypeptide(L)'
;MIIPVLFVIMVGGSFIKSIISGSVAKETTEATRARGYSIFYMMVNIGAFTGKTVVDPLRNVIGEQAYIYINYFSAAMTVLALLAVVLLYKSAHTAGEGKSMREIGQGFLRIITNWRLLILILIVTGFWMVQQQLYATMPKYVIRMAGETAKPGWIANVNPFVVVCCVSFITRWMAKRTAITSMNIGMFLIPVSALLMACGNLLGNDIISGMSNITLMMVLGIVVQALAECFISPSLSGVTFLCRPPKVKKVCTSVQSSSFIPLF
;
A
#
# COMPACT_ATOMS: atom_id res chain seq x y z
N MET A 1 -17.56 12.83 19.25
CA MET A 1 -18.03 12.79 17.85
C MET A 1 -16.98 12.31 16.82
N ILE A 2 -15.70 12.15 17.16
CA ILE A 2 -14.64 11.74 16.21
C ILE A 2 -14.82 10.31 15.70
N ILE A 3 -15.19 9.36 16.55
CA ILE A 3 -15.31 7.93 16.19
C ILE A 3 -16.30 7.66 15.05
N PRO A 4 -17.55 8.19 15.05
CA PRO A 4 -18.47 8.00 13.94
C PRO A 4 -17.94 8.56 12.61
N VAL A 5 -17.27 9.72 12.64
CA VAL A 5 -16.69 10.35 11.45
C VAL A 5 -15.57 9.46 10.87
N LEU A 6 -14.66 8.95 11.71
CA LEU A 6 -13.62 8.04 11.29
C LEU A 6 -14.19 6.75 10.68
N PHE A 7 -15.28 6.23 11.26
CA PHE A 7 -15.97 5.05 10.72
C PHE A 7 -16.51 5.30 9.31
N VAL A 8 -17.18 6.45 9.09
CA VAL A 8 -17.70 6.83 7.77
C VAL A 8 -16.57 6.98 6.75
N ILE A 9 -15.46 7.63 7.13
CA ILE A 9 -14.27 7.79 6.26
C ILE A 9 -13.69 6.41 5.90
N MET A 10 -13.59 5.50 6.86
CA MET A 10 -13.05 4.15 6.64
C MET A 10 -13.93 3.35 5.68
N VAL A 11 -15.26 3.38 5.86
CA VAL A 11 -16.21 2.71 4.97
C VAL A 11 -16.14 3.31 3.56
N GLY A 12 -16.18 4.63 3.42
CA GLY A 12 -16.06 5.33 2.13
C GLY A 12 -14.76 5.00 1.40
N GLY A 13 -13.62 5.05 2.11
CA GLY A 13 -12.31 4.70 1.56
C GLY A 13 -12.22 3.25 1.07
N SER A 14 -12.86 2.32 1.77
CA SER A 14 -12.90 0.91 1.38
C SER A 14 -13.66 0.70 0.06
N PHE A 15 -14.77 1.40 -0.15
CA PHE A 15 -15.51 1.35 -1.41
C PHE A 15 -14.69 1.93 -2.57
N ILE A 16 -14.09 3.09 -2.39
CA ILE A 16 -13.28 3.75 -3.43
C ILE A 16 -12.14 2.82 -3.88
N LYS A 17 -11.37 2.27 -2.95
CA LYS A 17 -10.25 1.38 -3.26
C LYS A 17 -10.69 0.14 -4.03
N SER A 18 -11.81 -0.46 -3.65
CA SER A 18 -12.34 -1.65 -4.30
C SER A 18 -12.83 -1.37 -5.74
N ILE A 19 -13.51 -0.24 -5.95
CA ILE A 19 -14.01 0.18 -7.26
C ILE A 19 -12.85 0.48 -8.21
N ILE A 20 -11.86 1.25 -7.78
CA ILE A 20 -10.71 1.61 -8.63
C ILE A 20 -9.91 0.36 -9.01
N SER A 21 -9.62 -0.52 -8.05
CA SER A 21 -8.94 -1.78 -8.34
C SER A 21 -9.71 -2.65 -9.33
N GLY A 22 -11.03 -2.69 -9.22
CA GLY A 22 -11.91 -3.38 -10.16
C GLY A 22 -11.91 -2.75 -11.56
N SER A 23 -11.87 -1.41 -11.64
CA SER A 23 -11.79 -0.68 -12.90
C SER A 23 -10.46 -0.93 -13.62
N VAL A 24 -9.33 -0.86 -12.92
CA VAL A 24 -8.01 -1.21 -13.49
C VAL A 24 -8.02 -2.62 -14.07
N ALA A 25 -8.66 -3.57 -13.39
CA ALA A 25 -8.74 -4.93 -13.89
C ALA A 25 -9.62 -5.10 -15.13
N LYS A 26 -10.66 -4.28 -15.29
CA LYS A 26 -11.55 -4.30 -16.47
C LYS A 26 -10.88 -3.65 -17.68
N GLU A 27 -10.14 -2.58 -17.47
CA GLU A 27 -9.47 -1.80 -18.53
C GLU A 27 -8.12 -2.43 -18.96
N THR A 28 -7.66 -3.49 -18.28
CA THR A 28 -6.39 -4.16 -18.60
C THR A 28 -6.62 -5.60 -19.06
N THR A 29 -5.84 -6.04 -20.06
CA THR A 29 -5.76 -7.42 -20.49
C THR A 29 -4.89 -8.25 -19.53
N GLU A 30 -4.91 -9.58 -19.64
CA GLU A 30 -4.05 -10.45 -18.82
C GLU A 30 -2.56 -10.11 -18.98
N ALA A 31 -2.13 -9.77 -20.18
CA ALA A 31 -0.75 -9.41 -20.49
C ALA A 31 -0.32 -8.05 -19.93
N THR A 32 -1.25 -7.07 -19.86
CA THR A 32 -0.96 -5.70 -19.41
C THR A 32 -1.35 -5.44 -17.96
N ARG A 33 -2.01 -6.39 -17.28
CA ARG A 33 -2.58 -6.23 -15.95
C ARG A 33 -1.56 -5.84 -14.89
N ALA A 34 -0.40 -6.51 -14.85
CA ALA A 34 0.67 -6.19 -13.90
C ALA A 34 1.15 -4.74 -14.08
N ARG A 35 1.29 -4.29 -15.33
CA ARG A 35 1.67 -2.91 -15.65
C ARG A 35 0.58 -1.91 -15.24
N GLY A 36 -0.69 -2.23 -15.48
CA GLY A 36 -1.82 -1.39 -15.08
C GLY A 36 -1.86 -1.18 -13.56
N TYR A 37 -1.70 -2.23 -12.78
CA TYR A 37 -1.63 -2.14 -11.33
C TYR A 37 -0.37 -1.40 -10.84
N SER A 38 0.77 -1.56 -11.51
CA SER A 38 1.99 -0.82 -11.18
C SER A 38 1.80 0.69 -11.36
N ILE A 39 1.20 1.11 -12.48
CA ILE A 39 0.90 2.53 -12.75
C ILE A 39 -0.11 3.06 -11.72
N PHE A 40 -1.17 2.32 -11.47
CA PHE A 40 -2.15 2.70 -10.43
C PHE A 40 -1.48 2.90 -9.07
N TYR A 41 -0.63 1.96 -8.67
CA TYR A 41 0.08 2.02 -7.41
C TYR A 41 1.08 3.18 -7.33
N MET A 42 1.77 3.47 -8.43
CA MET A 42 2.64 4.63 -8.56
C MET A 42 1.86 5.94 -8.37
N MET A 43 0.69 6.08 -8.99
CA MET A 43 -0.15 7.29 -8.86
C MET A 43 -0.67 7.48 -7.43
N VAL A 44 -1.05 6.40 -6.74
CA VAL A 44 -1.41 6.45 -5.31
C VAL A 44 -0.25 6.99 -4.46
N ASN A 45 0.98 6.55 -4.75
CA ASN A 45 2.16 6.99 -4.01
C ASN A 45 2.58 8.43 -4.36
N ILE A 46 2.39 8.89 -5.59
CA ILE A 46 2.55 10.31 -5.97
C ILE A 46 1.59 11.16 -5.14
N GLY A 47 0.32 10.77 -5.05
CA GLY A 47 -0.67 11.45 -4.22
C GLY A 47 -0.30 11.46 -2.73
N ALA A 48 0.17 10.33 -2.21
CA ALA A 48 0.62 10.22 -0.82
C ALA A 48 1.86 11.10 -0.53
N PHE A 49 2.81 11.14 -1.46
CA PHE A 49 4.01 11.97 -1.36
C PHE A 49 3.65 13.47 -1.34
N THR A 50 2.88 13.92 -2.34
CA THR A 50 2.47 15.32 -2.44
C THR A 50 1.61 15.76 -1.26
N GLY A 51 0.65 14.94 -0.83
CA GLY A 51 -0.19 15.23 0.32
C GLY A 51 0.60 15.41 1.61
N LYS A 52 1.53 14.51 1.90
CA LYS A 52 2.38 14.59 3.11
C LYS A 52 3.36 15.76 3.06
N THR A 53 3.88 16.10 1.88
CA THR A 53 4.81 17.23 1.72
C THR A 53 4.17 18.56 2.11
N VAL A 54 2.87 18.72 1.97
CA VAL A 54 2.14 19.94 2.35
C VAL A 54 1.92 20.04 3.88
N VAL A 55 1.86 18.91 4.59
CA VAL A 55 1.49 18.88 6.01
C VAL A 55 2.52 19.59 6.91
N ASP A 56 3.80 19.26 6.76
CA ASP A 56 4.85 19.82 7.64
C ASP A 56 5.04 21.34 7.45
N PRO A 57 5.11 21.90 6.21
CA PRO A 57 5.13 23.34 6.01
C PRO A 57 3.91 24.05 6.60
N LEU A 58 2.72 23.50 6.41
CA LEU A 58 1.49 24.08 6.93
C LEU A 58 1.49 24.13 8.47
N ARG A 59 1.97 23.07 9.10
CA ARG A 59 2.13 23.00 10.55
C ARG A 59 3.14 24.02 11.08
N ASN A 60 4.25 24.22 10.39
CA ASN A 60 5.29 25.17 10.79
C ASN A 60 4.84 26.64 10.69
N VAL A 61 3.97 26.95 9.69
CA VAL A 61 3.50 28.34 9.47
C VAL A 61 2.32 28.69 10.39
N ILE A 62 1.40 27.77 10.62
CA ILE A 62 0.10 28.03 11.29
C ILE A 62 0.11 27.58 12.75
N GLY A 63 1.03 26.71 13.15
CA GLY A 63 1.10 26.19 14.51
C GLY A 63 -0.01 25.20 14.85
N GLU A 64 -0.59 25.26 16.05
CA GLU A 64 -1.59 24.29 16.53
C GLU A 64 -2.88 24.24 15.71
N GLN A 65 -3.27 25.36 15.09
CA GLN A 65 -4.45 25.40 14.23
C GLN A 65 -4.25 24.73 12.86
N ALA A 66 -3.04 24.33 12.52
CA ALA A 66 -2.72 23.66 11.26
C ALA A 66 -3.56 22.40 11.01
N TYR A 67 -3.95 21.67 12.06
CA TYR A 67 -4.79 20.48 11.92
C TYR A 67 -6.16 20.77 11.28
N ILE A 68 -6.74 21.94 11.55
CA ILE A 68 -8.02 22.37 10.96
C ILE A 68 -7.79 22.62 9.44
N TYR A 69 -6.75 23.34 9.11
CA TYR A 69 -6.43 23.66 7.70
C TYR A 69 -6.03 22.43 6.90
N ILE A 70 -5.33 21.46 7.50
CA ILE A 70 -5.02 20.15 6.89
C ILE A 70 -6.31 19.39 6.55
N ASN A 71 -7.31 19.42 7.44
CA ASN A 71 -8.60 18.80 7.18
C ASN A 71 -9.36 19.52 6.05
N TYR A 72 -9.35 20.85 5.99
CA TYR A 72 -9.92 21.60 4.87
C TYR A 72 -9.21 21.33 3.56
N PHE A 73 -7.88 21.26 3.55
CA PHE A 73 -7.09 20.86 2.39
C PHE A 73 -7.47 19.46 1.91
N SER A 74 -7.55 18.51 2.82
CA SER A 74 -7.95 17.11 2.50
C SER A 74 -9.37 17.05 1.93
N ALA A 75 -10.32 17.79 2.51
CA ALA A 75 -11.69 17.89 2.01
C ALA A 75 -11.74 18.51 0.61
N ALA A 76 -11.01 19.61 0.38
CA ALA A 76 -10.93 20.26 -0.92
C ALA A 76 -10.36 19.33 -2.00
N MET A 77 -9.28 18.59 -1.70
CA MET A 77 -8.70 17.62 -2.61
C MET A 77 -9.65 16.46 -2.91
N THR A 78 -10.45 16.04 -1.93
CA THR A 78 -11.48 15.00 -2.14
C THR A 78 -12.60 15.47 -3.05
N VAL A 79 -13.07 16.71 -2.88
CA VAL A 79 -14.07 17.33 -3.77
C VAL A 79 -13.52 17.47 -5.19
N LEU A 80 -12.26 17.89 -5.33
CA LEU A 80 -11.60 18.01 -6.63
C LEU A 80 -11.45 16.66 -7.32
N ALA A 81 -11.13 15.61 -6.58
CA ALA A 81 -11.08 14.25 -7.09
C ALA A 81 -12.47 13.77 -7.54
N LEU A 82 -13.52 14.05 -6.77
CA LEU A 82 -14.91 13.75 -7.15
C LEU A 82 -15.30 14.46 -8.46
N LEU A 83 -15.01 15.75 -8.57
CA LEU A 83 -15.26 16.52 -9.80
C LEU A 83 -14.50 15.94 -10.99
N ALA A 84 -13.23 15.59 -10.81
CA ALA A 84 -12.43 14.95 -11.85
C ALA A 84 -13.06 13.62 -12.32
N VAL A 85 -13.53 12.78 -11.40
CA VAL A 85 -14.20 11.52 -11.76
C VAL A 85 -15.51 11.79 -12.51
N VAL A 86 -16.35 12.72 -12.03
CA VAL A 86 -17.66 13.01 -12.65
C VAL A 86 -17.49 13.63 -14.05
N LEU A 87 -16.51 14.52 -14.22
CA LEU A 87 -16.33 15.25 -15.48
C LEU A 87 -15.48 14.51 -16.52
N LEU A 88 -14.45 13.78 -16.07
CA LEU A 88 -13.44 13.19 -16.96
C LEU A 88 -13.60 11.68 -17.14
N TYR A 89 -14.15 10.96 -16.16
CA TYR A 89 -14.24 9.50 -16.23
C TYR A 89 -15.47 9.08 -17.03
N LYS A 90 -15.25 8.54 -18.22
CA LYS A 90 -16.28 7.86 -19.01
C LYS A 90 -15.98 6.36 -18.99
N SER A 91 -16.85 5.58 -18.35
CA SER A 91 -16.72 4.13 -18.37
C SER A 91 -16.96 3.60 -19.78
N ALA A 92 -15.98 2.91 -20.35
CA ALA A 92 -16.12 2.24 -21.64
C ALA A 92 -16.98 0.96 -21.52
N HIS A 93 -17.22 0.49 -20.32
CA HIS A 93 -17.97 -0.76 -20.06
C HIS A 93 -19.30 -0.45 -19.39
N THR A 94 -20.37 -0.99 -19.95
CA THR A 94 -21.70 -0.95 -19.35
C THR A 94 -21.66 -1.53 -17.93
N ALA A 95 -22.35 -0.89 -17.01
CA ALA A 95 -22.51 -1.41 -15.66
C ALA A 95 -23.10 -2.83 -15.77
N GLY A 96 -22.36 -3.83 -15.32
CA GLY A 96 -22.88 -5.20 -15.27
C GLY A 96 -24.06 -5.27 -14.30
N GLU A 97 -24.93 -6.23 -14.48
CA GLU A 97 -26.03 -6.51 -13.55
C GLU A 97 -25.48 -6.65 -12.13
N GLY A 98 -26.06 -5.90 -11.20
CA GLY A 98 -25.66 -5.94 -9.79
C GLY A 98 -25.85 -7.35 -9.25
N LYS A 99 -24.86 -7.87 -8.53
CA LYS A 99 -24.98 -9.17 -7.88
C LYS A 99 -26.02 -9.11 -6.76
N SER A 100 -26.88 -10.13 -6.71
CA SER A 100 -27.81 -10.30 -5.60
C SER A 100 -27.07 -10.44 -4.26
N MET A 101 -27.66 -9.98 -3.16
CA MET A 101 -27.13 -10.16 -1.81
C MET A 101 -26.83 -11.64 -1.49
N ARG A 102 -27.62 -12.55 -2.04
CA ARG A 102 -27.41 -14.00 -1.92
C ARG A 102 -26.12 -14.45 -2.62
N GLU A 103 -25.83 -13.93 -3.80
CA GLU A 103 -24.58 -14.23 -4.53
C GLU A 103 -23.35 -13.65 -3.83
N ILE A 104 -23.48 -12.46 -3.23
CA ILE A 104 -22.44 -11.85 -2.42
C ILE A 104 -22.16 -12.72 -1.19
N GLY A 105 -23.20 -13.16 -0.47
CA GLY A 105 -23.08 -14.05 0.68
C GLY A 105 -22.45 -15.40 0.31
N GLN A 106 -22.85 -16.01 -0.79
CA GLN A 106 -22.23 -17.25 -1.29
C GLN A 106 -20.77 -17.06 -1.68
N GLY A 107 -20.43 -15.92 -2.28
CA GLY A 107 -19.04 -15.56 -2.57
C GLY A 107 -18.19 -15.45 -1.30
N PHE A 108 -18.72 -14.83 -0.26
CA PHE A 108 -18.07 -14.70 1.04
C PHE A 108 -17.86 -16.06 1.73
N LEU A 109 -18.89 -16.92 1.73
CA LEU A 109 -18.76 -18.28 2.26
C LEU A 109 -17.69 -19.09 1.52
N ARG A 110 -17.60 -18.97 0.19
CA ARG A 110 -16.53 -19.64 -0.59
C ARG A 110 -15.14 -19.19 -0.21
N ILE A 111 -14.97 -17.89 0.11
CA ILE A 111 -13.69 -17.35 0.57
C ILE A 111 -13.31 -17.96 1.92
N ILE A 112 -14.25 -17.99 2.87
CA ILE A 112 -14.02 -18.54 4.22
C ILE A 112 -13.77 -20.05 4.19
N THR A 113 -14.45 -20.78 3.29
CA THR A 113 -14.27 -22.22 3.16
C THR A 113 -12.96 -22.61 2.47
N ASN A 114 -12.33 -21.67 1.75
CA ASN A 114 -11.07 -21.93 1.06
C ASN A 114 -9.87 -21.65 1.98
N TRP A 115 -9.37 -22.68 2.68
CA TRP A 115 -8.26 -22.59 3.62
C TRP A 115 -7.00 -21.93 3.05
N ARG A 116 -6.66 -22.22 1.79
CA ARG A 116 -5.48 -21.63 1.12
C ARG A 116 -5.63 -20.14 0.92
N LEU A 117 -6.84 -19.69 0.56
CA LEU A 117 -7.13 -18.27 0.41
C LEU A 117 -7.13 -17.56 1.76
N LEU A 118 -7.64 -18.21 2.82
CA LEU A 118 -7.60 -17.67 4.17
C LEU A 118 -6.17 -17.48 4.68
N ILE A 119 -5.28 -18.46 4.48
CA ILE A 119 -3.87 -18.32 4.84
C ILE A 119 -3.24 -17.16 4.06
N LEU A 120 -3.47 -17.05 2.75
CA LEU A 120 -2.95 -15.93 1.97
C LEU A 120 -3.44 -14.59 2.50
N ILE A 121 -4.73 -14.46 2.81
CA ILE A 121 -5.30 -13.25 3.40
C ILE A 121 -4.64 -12.94 4.74
N LEU A 122 -4.44 -13.94 5.59
CA LEU A 122 -3.81 -13.78 6.90
C LEU A 122 -2.37 -13.26 6.79
N ILE A 123 -1.58 -13.86 5.89
CA ILE A 123 -0.19 -13.45 5.62
C ILE A 123 -0.16 -12.00 5.13
N VAL A 124 -1.02 -11.65 4.18
CA VAL A 124 -1.11 -10.30 3.63
C VAL A 124 -1.58 -9.29 4.68
N THR A 125 -2.50 -9.70 5.55
CA THR A 125 -2.93 -8.86 6.68
C THR A 125 -1.77 -8.59 7.62
N GLY A 126 -0.97 -9.60 7.95
CA GLY A 126 0.26 -9.44 8.75
C GLY A 126 1.24 -8.45 8.12
N PHE A 127 1.46 -8.55 6.80
CA PHE A 127 2.26 -7.56 6.07
C PHE A 127 1.74 -6.14 6.25
N TRP A 128 0.45 -5.92 5.99
CA TRP A 128 -0.13 -4.58 6.10
C TRP A 128 -0.15 -4.06 7.53
N MET A 129 -0.28 -4.92 8.54
CA MET A 129 -0.15 -4.53 9.95
C MET A 129 1.24 -3.95 10.24
N VAL A 130 2.31 -4.61 9.77
CA VAL A 130 3.69 -4.10 9.92
C VAL A 130 3.88 -2.81 9.13
N GLN A 131 3.39 -2.77 7.89
CA GLN A 131 3.51 -1.60 7.02
C GLN A 131 2.83 -0.37 7.62
N GLN A 132 1.67 -0.52 8.25
CA GLN A 132 0.96 0.60 8.87
C GLN A 132 1.67 1.16 10.11
N GLN A 133 2.56 0.40 10.76
CA GLN A 133 3.38 0.91 11.86
C GLN A 133 4.30 2.05 11.42
N LEU A 134 4.69 2.11 10.15
CA LEU A 134 5.42 3.24 9.58
C LEU A 134 4.69 4.58 9.77
N TYR A 135 3.36 4.56 9.77
CA TYR A 135 2.56 5.78 9.91
C TYR A 135 2.02 5.98 11.34
N ALA A 136 1.87 4.92 12.12
CA ALA A 136 1.32 4.98 13.47
C ALA A 136 2.40 5.16 14.55
N THR A 137 3.45 4.34 14.51
CA THR A 137 4.47 4.27 15.58
C THR A 137 5.72 5.08 15.23
N MET A 138 6.14 5.06 13.97
CA MET A 138 7.36 5.69 13.51
C MET A 138 7.44 7.20 13.80
N PRO A 139 6.38 8.02 13.59
CA PRO A 139 6.46 9.44 13.90
C PRO A 139 6.75 9.71 15.37
N LYS A 140 6.15 8.91 16.26
CA LYS A 140 6.39 9.01 17.72
C LYS A 140 7.81 8.60 18.08
N TYR A 141 8.31 7.55 17.44
CA TYR A 141 9.68 7.07 17.65
C TYR A 141 10.71 8.10 17.19
N VAL A 142 10.51 8.72 16.02
CA VAL A 142 11.37 9.78 15.50
C VAL A 142 11.46 10.97 16.46
N ILE A 143 10.33 11.46 16.96
CA ILE A 143 10.29 12.57 17.91
C ILE A 143 11.00 12.19 19.21
N ARG A 144 10.81 10.98 19.70
CA ARG A 144 11.42 10.51 20.96
C ARG A 144 12.94 10.38 20.87
N MET A 145 13.46 9.91 19.71
CA MET A 145 14.88 9.61 19.54
C MET A 145 15.69 10.77 18.95
N ALA A 146 15.10 11.53 18.03
CA ALA A 146 15.77 12.63 17.33
C ALA A 146 15.33 14.02 17.84
N GLY A 147 14.41 14.08 18.81
CA GLY A 147 13.92 15.31 19.42
C GLY A 147 12.74 15.95 18.68
N GLU A 148 12.14 16.98 19.30
CA GLU A 148 10.94 17.66 18.78
C GLU A 148 11.17 18.45 17.49
N THR A 149 12.42 18.80 17.20
CA THR A 149 12.82 19.47 15.96
C THR A 149 12.84 18.54 14.75
N ALA A 150 12.77 17.23 14.98
CA ALA A 150 12.70 16.24 13.91
C ALA A 150 11.42 16.41 13.08
N LYS A 151 11.54 16.15 11.80
CA LYS A 151 10.42 16.24 10.84
C LYS A 151 9.97 14.83 10.43
N PRO A 152 9.14 14.16 11.24
CA PRO A 152 8.75 12.77 10.98
C PRO A 152 7.99 12.61 9.67
N GLY A 153 7.24 13.63 9.21
CA GLY A 153 6.55 13.63 7.94
C GLY A 153 7.51 13.48 6.76
N TRP A 154 8.64 14.18 6.79
CA TRP A 154 9.68 14.06 5.75
C TRP A 154 10.35 12.69 5.73
N ILE A 155 10.64 12.13 6.91
CA ILE A 155 11.20 10.78 7.02
C ILE A 155 10.20 9.74 6.48
N ALA A 156 8.92 9.85 6.83
CA ALA A 156 7.87 8.97 6.30
C ALA A 156 7.65 9.14 4.78
N ASN A 157 7.98 10.31 4.20
CA ASN A 157 7.89 10.56 2.76
C ASN A 157 8.94 9.81 1.93
N VAL A 158 9.99 9.31 2.55
CA VAL A 158 10.96 8.44 1.87
C VAL A 158 10.27 7.20 1.29
N ASN A 159 9.30 6.62 1.99
CA ASN A 159 8.58 5.44 1.51
C ASN A 159 7.86 5.71 0.17
N PRO A 160 6.89 6.64 0.03
CA PRO A 160 6.21 6.86 -1.24
C PRO A 160 7.16 7.36 -2.35
N PHE A 161 8.22 8.11 -2.01
CA PHE A 161 9.22 8.52 -2.97
C PHE A 161 9.94 7.31 -3.60
N VAL A 162 10.45 6.40 -2.79
CA VAL A 162 11.12 5.18 -3.26
C VAL A 162 10.15 4.30 -4.07
N VAL A 163 8.90 4.18 -3.62
CA VAL A 163 7.88 3.42 -4.37
C VAL A 163 7.65 4.02 -5.75
N VAL A 164 7.50 5.34 -5.88
CA VAL A 164 7.31 6.01 -7.18
C VAL A 164 8.49 5.73 -8.12
N CYS A 165 9.71 5.81 -7.62
CA CYS A 165 10.91 5.57 -8.41
C CYS A 165 11.08 4.09 -8.82
N CYS A 166 10.78 3.16 -7.92
CA CYS A 166 11.18 1.76 -8.07
C CYS A 166 10.07 0.83 -8.54
N VAL A 167 8.78 1.13 -8.28
CA VAL A 167 7.68 0.18 -8.53
C VAL A 167 7.58 -0.27 -9.98
N SER A 168 7.73 0.65 -10.94
CA SER A 168 7.65 0.31 -12.37
C SER A 168 8.84 -0.53 -12.82
N PHE A 169 10.03 -0.26 -12.30
CA PHE A 169 11.24 -1.01 -12.57
C PHE A 169 11.14 -2.44 -12.02
N ILE A 170 10.77 -2.57 -10.74
CA ILE A 170 10.61 -3.86 -10.06
C ILE A 170 9.52 -4.70 -10.74
N THR A 171 8.37 -4.11 -11.07
CA THR A 171 7.29 -4.79 -11.78
C THR A 171 7.76 -5.33 -13.15
N ARG A 172 8.54 -4.55 -13.87
CA ARG A 172 9.11 -4.99 -15.17
C ARG A 172 10.14 -6.11 -14.99
N TRP A 173 10.99 -6.00 -13.98
CA TRP A 173 11.99 -7.02 -13.65
C TRP A 173 11.34 -8.33 -13.23
N MET A 174 10.24 -8.26 -12.46
CA MET A 174 9.49 -9.42 -12.00
C MET A 174 8.47 -9.95 -13.02
N ALA A 175 8.31 -9.32 -14.19
CA ALA A 175 7.29 -9.69 -15.18
C ALA A 175 7.41 -11.14 -15.69
N LYS A 176 8.61 -11.72 -15.66
CA LYS A 176 8.89 -13.11 -16.05
C LYS A 176 8.80 -14.10 -14.87
N ARG A 177 8.56 -13.63 -13.66
CA ARG A 177 8.48 -14.45 -12.45
C ARG A 177 7.04 -14.61 -11.99
N THR A 178 6.79 -15.61 -11.15
CA THR A 178 5.46 -15.79 -10.57
C THR A 178 5.14 -14.71 -9.53
N ALA A 179 3.87 -14.36 -9.38
CA ALA A 179 3.43 -13.39 -8.36
C ALA A 179 3.83 -13.84 -6.94
N ILE A 180 3.80 -15.15 -6.68
CA ILE A 180 4.21 -15.72 -5.39
C ILE A 180 5.69 -15.48 -5.13
N THR A 181 6.56 -15.65 -6.12
CA THR A 181 8.00 -15.37 -5.99
C THR A 181 8.24 -13.91 -5.63
N SER A 182 7.53 -12.98 -6.28
CA SER A 182 7.61 -11.56 -5.95
C SER A 182 7.18 -11.29 -4.51
N MET A 183 6.06 -11.85 -4.09
CA MET A 183 5.56 -11.71 -2.71
C MET A 183 6.54 -12.26 -1.68
N ASN A 184 7.15 -13.43 -1.93
CA ASN A 184 8.12 -14.03 -1.02
C ASN A 184 9.37 -13.15 -0.86
N ILE A 185 9.88 -12.56 -1.94
CA ILE A 185 11.00 -11.61 -1.88
C ILE A 185 10.63 -10.41 -1.02
N GLY A 186 9.46 -9.83 -1.25
CA GLY A 186 8.98 -8.69 -0.47
C GLY A 186 8.81 -9.05 1.02
N MET A 187 8.24 -10.21 1.33
CA MET A 187 8.08 -10.68 2.71
C MET A 187 9.41 -10.90 3.43
N PHE A 188 10.45 -11.35 2.72
CA PHE A 188 11.78 -11.50 3.28
C PHE A 188 12.47 -10.15 3.57
N LEU A 189 12.19 -9.11 2.78
CA LEU A 189 12.76 -7.78 2.99
C LEU A 189 12.21 -7.07 4.23
N ILE A 190 11.03 -7.43 4.73
CA ILE A 190 10.42 -6.79 5.91
C ILE A 190 11.24 -7.00 7.19
N PRO A 191 11.61 -8.24 7.58
CA PRO A 191 12.49 -8.46 8.72
C PRO A 191 13.84 -7.73 8.58
N VAL A 192 14.40 -7.69 7.36
CA VAL A 192 15.65 -6.95 7.09
C VAL A 192 15.47 -5.46 7.36
N SER A 193 14.36 -4.86 6.91
CA SER A 193 14.01 -3.48 7.20
C SER A 193 13.92 -3.22 8.71
N ALA A 194 13.23 -4.09 9.45
CA ALA A 194 13.07 -3.96 10.90
C ALA A 194 14.41 -4.09 11.63
N LEU A 195 15.28 -5.01 11.21
CA LEU A 195 16.63 -5.16 11.76
C LEU A 195 17.49 -3.91 11.51
N LEU A 196 17.44 -3.32 10.31
CA LEU A 196 18.15 -2.08 10.01
C LEU A 196 17.71 -0.93 10.93
N MET A 197 16.39 -0.78 11.14
CA MET A 197 15.87 0.22 12.06
C MET A 197 16.32 -0.04 13.51
N ALA A 198 16.35 -1.28 13.94
CA ALA A 198 16.79 -1.67 15.28
C ALA A 198 18.29 -1.43 15.48
N CYS A 199 19.12 -1.66 14.46
CA CYS A 199 20.57 -1.41 14.51
C CYS A 199 20.90 0.05 14.79
N GLY A 200 20.04 1.00 14.45
CA GLY A 200 20.21 2.41 14.79
C GLY A 200 20.40 2.65 16.29
N ASN A 201 19.74 1.85 17.14
CA ASN A 201 19.88 1.96 18.59
C ASN A 201 21.20 1.42 19.14
N LEU A 202 21.88 0.55 18.37
CA LEU A 202 23.16 -0.06 18.77
C LEU A 202 24.37 0.80 18.38
N LEU A 203 24.21 1.67 17.38
CA LEU A 203 25.30 2.47 16.81
C LEU A 203 25.56 3.79 17.57
N GLY A 204 24.79 4.12 18.60
CA GLY A 204 24.90 5.36 19.35
C GLY A 204 24.45 6.61 18.58
N ASN A 205 24.62 7.79 19.22
CA ASN A 205 24.15 9.07 18.69
C ASN A 205 25.19 9.84 17.86
N ASP A 206 26.20 9.15 17.34
CA ASP A 206 27.21 9.81 16.51
C ASP A 206 26.59 10.38 15.23
N ILE A 207 27.12 11.51 14.76
CA ILE A 207 26.66 12.20 13.57
C ILE A 207 27.47 11.75 12.37
N ILE A 208 26.83 11.01 11.44
CA ILE A 208 27.41 10.66 10.15
C ILE A 208 26.70 11.47 9.06
N SER A 209 27.46 12.17 8.23
CA SER A 209 26.93 12.99 7.12
C SER A 209 25.87 14.05 7.53
N GLY A 210 25.98 14.61 8.75
CA GLY A 210 25.05 15.64 9.23
C GLY A 210 23.71 15.12 9.77
N MET A 211 23.53 13.79 9.81
CA MET A 211 22.36 13.13 10.41
C MET A 211 22.81 12.22 11.56
N SER A 212 21.97 12.10 12.60
CA SER A 212 22.24 11.10 13.64
C SER A 212 22.16 9.69 13.05
N ASN A 213 22.99 8.77 13.54
CA ASN A 213 23.02 7.37 13.13
C ASN A 213 21.63 6.72 13.19
N ILE A 214 20.86 7.08 14.20
CA ILE A 214 19.48 6.59 14.37
C ILE A 214 18.60 7.02 13.19
N THR A 215 18.64 8.29 12.80
CA THR A 215 17.86 8.81 11.67
C THR A 215 18.29 8.16 10.34
N LEU A 216 19.60 7.98 10.14
CA LEU A 216 20.14 7.33 8.95
C LEU A 216 19.65 5.89 8.84
N MET A 217 19.75 5.12 9.92
CA MET A 217 19.29 3.71 9.93
C MET A 217 17.78 3.59 9.79
N MET A 218 17.01 4.55 10.32
CA MET A 218 15.57 4.63 10.07
C MET A 218 15.27 4.86 8.58
N VAL A 219 15.93 5.80 7.94
CA VAL A 219 15.75 6.09 6.50
C VAL A 219 16.12 4.87 5.66
N LEU A 220 17.24 4.21 5.95
CA LEU A 220 17.64 2.98 5.26
C LEU A 220 16.61 1.85 5.44
N GLY A 221 16.11 1.67 6.66
CA GLY A 221 15.05 0.70 6.93
C GLY A 221 13.76 1.01 6.15
N ILE A 222 13.36 2.29 6.08
CA ILE A 222 12.19 2.71 5.28
C ILE A 222 12.41 2.46 3.78
N VAL A 223 13.62 2.67 3.26
CA VAL A 223 13.94 2.36 1.86
C VAL A 223 13.76 0.87 1.59
N VAL A 224 14.28 0.00 2.44
CA VAL A 224 14.11 -1.47 2.28
C VAL A 224 12.65 -1.87 2.42
N GLN A 225 11.89 -1.25 3.33
CA GLN A 225 10.46 -1.48 3.48
C GLN A 225 9.67 -1.03 2.24
N ALA A 226 10.01 0.11 1.64
CA ALA A 226 9.41 0.59 0.40
C ALA A 226 9.70 -0.35 -0.78
N LEU A 227 10.91 -0.91 -0.85
CA LEU A 227 11.24 -1.94 -1.84
C LEU A 227 10.39 -3.20 -1.62
N ALA A 228 10.23 -3.69 -0.38
CA ALA A 228 9.36 -4.81 -0.07
C ALA A 228 7.91 -4.56 -0.55
N GLU A 229 7.41 -3.35 -0.34
CA GLU A 229 6.09 -2.93 -0.79
C GLU A 229 5.96 -2.94 -2.31
N CYS A 230 6.98 -2.54 -3.06
CA CYS A 230 7.01 -2.61 -4.52
C CYS A 230 6.92 -4.04 -5.06
N PHE A 231 7.47 -5.02 -4.35
CA PHE A 231 7.37 -6.43 -4.71
C PHE A 231 5.98 -7.02 -4.43
N ILE A 232 5.35 -6.63 -3.32
CA ILE A 232 4.11 -7.25 -2.84
C ILE A 232 2.87 -6.61 -3.48
N SER A 233 2.75 -5.28 -3.47
CA SER A 233 1.49 -4.59 -3.77
C SER A 233 0.98 -4.80 -5.19
N PRO A 234 1.79 -4.67 -6.27
CA PRO A 234 1.32 -4.94 -7.62
C PRO A 234 0.98 -6.42 -7.85
N SER A 235 1.77 -7.32 -7.27
CA SER A 235 1.58 -8.77 -7.38
C SER A 235 0.31 -9.24 -6.69
N LEU A 236 0.04 -8.71 -5.49
CA LEU A 236 -1.16 -9.03 -4.72
C LEU A 236 -2.44 -8.59 -5.43
N SER A 237 -2.46 -7.38 -5.99
CA SER A 237 -3.61 -6.86 -6.73
C SER A 237 -3.96 -7.76 -7.92
N GLY A 238 -2.94 -8.29 -8.61
CA GLY A 238 -3.11 -9.26 -9.69
C GLY A 238 -3.71 -10.58 -9.21
N VAL A 239 -3.20 -11.16 -8.13
CA VAL A 239 -3.65 -12.46 -7.57
C VAL A 239 -5.07 -12.37 -7.03
N THR A 240 -5.40 -11.34 -6.28
CA THR A 240 -6.75 -11.17 -5.71
C THR A 240 -7.83 -11.11 -6.78
N PHE A 241 -7.52 -10.56 -7.94
CA PHE A 241 -8.44 -10.49 -9.06
C PHE A 241 -8.60 -11.83 -9.80
N LEU A 242 -7.54 -12.62 -9.93
CA LEU A 242 -7.54 -13.95 -10.55
C LEU A 242 -8.37 -14.97 -9.75
N CYS A 243 -8.55 -14.77 -8.45
CA CYS A 243 -9.37 -15.61 -7.58
C CYS A 243 -10.90 -15.37 -7.70
N ARG A 244 -11.38 -14.58 -8.68
CA ARG A 244 -12.81 -14.42 -8.96
C ARG A 244 -13.38 -15.67 -9.66
N PRO A 245 -14.48 -16.29 -9.15
CA PRO A 245 -15.16 -17.38 -9.89
C PRO A 245 -15.84 -16.82 -11.15
N PRO A 246 -15.85 -17.47 -12.28
CA PRO A 246 -15.75 -18.89 -12.65
C PRO A 246 -14.45 -19.31 -13.36
N LYS A 247 -13.44 -18.44 -13.48
CA LYS A 247 -12.14 -18.76 -14.12
C LYS A 247 -11.15 -19.45 -13.17
N VAL A 248 -11.52 -19.63 -11.91
CA VAL A 248 -10.68 -20.17 -10.82
C VAL A 248 -10.20 -21.61 -11.08
N LYS A 249 -10.97 -22.43 -11.80
CA LYS A 249 -10.58 -23.84 -12.02
C LYS A 249 -9.25 -24.01 -12.79
N LYS A 250 -8.94 -23.13 -13.73
CA LYS A 250 -7.70 -23.25 -14.52
C LYS A 250 -6.48 -22.61 -13.87
N VAL A 251 -6.63 -21.52 -13.13
CA VAL A 251 -5.50 -20.78 -12.54
C VAL A 251 -5.07 -21.36 -11.19
N CYS A 252 -6.02 -21.82 -10.37
CA CYS A 252 -5.65 -22.55 -9.14
C CYS A 252 -4.95 -23.88 -9.46
N THR A 253 -5.30 -24.58 -10.54
CA THR A 253 -4.57 -25.77 -10.97
C THR A 253 -3.18 -25.45 -11.51
N SER A 254 -2.96 -24.36 -12.22
CA SER A 254 -1.63 -23.97 -12.70
C SER A 254 -0.74 -23.44 -11.57
N VAL A 255 -1.27 -22.72 -10.60
CA VAL A 255 -0.56 -22.33 -9.37
C VAL A 255 -0.29 -23.57 -8.50
N GLN A 256 -1.17 -24.57 -8.53
CA GLN A 256 -1.03 -25.80 -7.77
C GLN A 256 0.01 -26.76 -8.34
N SER A 257 0.21 -26.76 -9.66
CA SER A 257 1.27 -27.57 -10.30
C SER A 257 2.67 -26.95 -10.21
N SER A 258 2.77 -25.61 -9.98
CA SER A 258 4.03 -24.89 -9.82
C SER A 258 4.51 -24.80 -8.36
N SER A 259 3.69 -25.20 -7.39
CA SER A 259 3.97 -25.01 -5.94
C SER A 259 4.48 -26.28 -5.24
N PHE A 260 4.96 -27.28 -5.96
CA PHE A 260 5.71 -28.36 -5.33
C PHE A 260 7.18 -27.94 -5.15
N ILE A 261 7.42 -26.98 -4.26
CA ILE A 261 8.70 -26.81 -3.60
C ILE A 261 8.43 -27.06 -2.11
N PRO A 262 9.09 -28.03 -1.48
CA PRO A 262 8.90 -28.29 -0.06
C PRO A 262 9.34 -27.08 0.75
N LEU A 263 8.44 -26.61 1.61
CA LEU A 263 8.74 -25.69 2.69
C LEU A 263 9.62 -26.46 3.71
N PHE A 264 10.92 -26.16 3.74
CA PHE A 264 11.77 -26.21 4.92
C PHE A 264 12.37 -24.85 5.12
#